data_4091a9a096af5be818eb7293c27d9d56
#
_entry.id   4091a9a096af5be818eb7293c27d9d56
#
_cell.length_a   1.000
_cell.length_b   1.000
_cell.length_c   1.000
_cell.angle_alpha   90.00
_cell.angle_beta   90.00
_cell.angle_gamma   90.00
#
_symmetry.space_group_name_H-M   'P 1'
#
loop_
_entity.id
_entity.type
_entity.pdbx_description
1 polymer ?
#
loop_
_entity_poly.entity_id
_entity_poly.type
_entity_poly.pdbx_seq_one_letter_code
_entity_poly.pdbx_strand_id
1 'polypeptide(L)'
;YVERCMLKAIKNDIVIYSAHTNLDNAQGGVNYKIAEKIGLKNLKVLEPKENSLIKLVTFVPNTKADAVREALFAAGCGNIGNYDSCSYNLEGEGTFRAKEGTHPFCGAIGELHREGEVRIETILPAFKKSAVVRALLAVHPYEEPAFDIYPLQNDWTQAGSGIVGELDKSETELEFLKRIKKTFEVGCLRHNKLTGREIRKVALCGGAGAFLLPQAIRSGADVFITGEIKYHDYFGHEGEILMTEIGHYESEQYTKEIFYSII
;
A
#
# COMPACT_ATOMS: atom_id res chain seq x y z
N TYR A 1 -34.64 -5.05 -1.53
CA TYR A 1 -33.73 -5.60 -2.56
C TYR A 1 -32.59 -6.40 -1.94
N VAL A 2 -31.85 -5.85 -0.98
CA VAL A 2 -30.68 -6.50 -0.32
C VAL A 2 -31.05 -7.83 0.31
N GLU A 3 -32.13 -7.87 1.10
CA GLU A 3 -32.60 -9.11 1.75
C GLU A 3 -32.84 -10.25 0.75
N ARG A 4 -33.46 -9.94 -0.40
CA ARG A 4 -33.70 -10.95 -1.45
C ARG A 4 -32.39 -11.46 -2.06
N CYS A 5 -31.38 -10.59 -2.23
CA CYS A 5 -30.06 -11.00 -2.71
C CYS A 5 -29.37 -11.91 -1.71
N MET A 6 -29.40 -11.54 -0.42
CA MET A 6 -28.82 -12.35 0.66
C MET A 6 -29.48 -13.73 0.77
N LEU A 7 -30.82 -13.79 0.74
CA LEU A 7 -31.54 -15.06 0.76
C LEU A 7 -31.22 -15.96 -0.45
N LYS A 8 -31.05 -15.37 -1.64
CA LYS A 8 -30.61 -16.11 -2.83
C LYS A 8 -29.20 -16.64 -2.69
N ALA A 9 -28.29 -15.82 -2.19
CA ALA A 9 -26.90 -16.22 -1.97
C ALA A 9 -26.83 -17.40 -0.98
N ILE A 10 -27.49 -17.29 0.17
CA ILE A 10 -27.51 -18.34 1.19
C ILE A 10 -28.14 -19.65 0.64
N LYS A 11 -29.29 -19.55 -0.06
CA LYS A 11 -29.98 -20.74 -0.62
C LYS A 11 -29.17 -21.46 -1.70
N ASN A 12 -28.27 -20.79 -2.37
CA ASN A 12 -27.46 -21.35 -3.46
C ASN A 12 -25.99 -21.50 -3.10
N ASP A 13 -25.64 -21.37 -1.82
CA ASP A 13 -24.26 -21.48 -1.31
C ASP A 13 -23.28 -20.58 -2.05
N ILE A 14 -23.71 -19.33 -2.30
CA ILE A 14 -22.90 -18.31 -3.01
C ILE A 14 -22.23 -17.39 -1.99
N VAL A 15 -20.91 -17.31 -2.06
CA VAL A 15 -20.12 -16.32 -1.31
C VAL A 15 -20.16 -14.97 -2.04
N ILE A 16 -20.50 -13.92 -1.33
CA ILE A 16 -20.42 -12.53 -1.82
C ILE A 16 -19.22 -11.86 -1.14
N TYR A 17 -18.25 -11.42 -1.95
CA TYR A 17 -17.10 -10.66 -1.50
C TYR A 17 -17.11 -9.29 -2.16
N SER A 18 -16.81 -8.25 -1.38
CA SER A 18 -16.66 -6.87 -1.87
C SER A 18 -15.33 -6.30 -1.38
N ALA A 19 -14.52 -5.81 -2.28
CA ALA A 19 -13.39 -4.96 -1.96
C ALA A 19 -13.77 -3.49 -2.21
N HIS A 20 -13.14 -2.60 -1.47
CA HIS A 20 -13.35 -1.16 -1.56
C HIS A 20 -11.97 -0.46 -1.55
N THR A 21 -11.79 0.61 -0.82
CA THR A 21 -10.55 1.40 -0.70
C THR A 21 -9.27 0.57 -0.46
N ASN A 22 -9.39 -0.61 0.14
CA ASN A 22 -8.26 -1.53 0.32
C ASN A 22 -7.68 -2.01 -1.02
N LEU A 23 -8.53 -2.21 -2.04
CA LEU A 23 -8.08 -2.60 -3.37
C LEU A 23 -7.62 -1.39 -4.20
N ASP A 24 -8.22 -0.22 -3.98
CA ASP A 24 -7.82 1.01 -4.68
C ASP A 24 -6.38 1.40 -4.32
N ASN A 25 -6.00 1.21 -3.04
CA ASN A 25 -4.70 1.61 -2.51
C ASN A 25 -3.63 0.53 -2.63
N ALA A 26 -3.97 -0.68 -3.08
CA ALA A 26 -3.02 -1.78 -3.19
C ALA A 26 -2.19 -1.70 -4.47
N GLN A 27 -0.95 -2.17 -4.40
CA GLN A 27 -0.16 -2.42 -5.59
C GLN A 27 -0.86 -3.47 -6.48
N GLY A 28 -0.98 -3.18 -7.78
CA GLY A 28 -1.74 -4.01 -8.71
C GLY A 28 -3.27 -3.89 -8.58
N GLY A 29 -3.77 -2.97 -7.74
CA GLY A 29 -5.19 -2.71 -7.55
C GLY A 29 -5.81 -1.85 -8.65
N VAL A 30 -6.97 -1.25 -8.32
CA VAL A 30 -7.84 -0.55 -9.29
C VAL A 30 -7.08 0.55 -10.06
N ASN A 31 -6.33 1.40 -9.36
CA ASN A 31 -5.59 2.50 -9.99
C ASN A 31 -4.50 1.99 -10.97
N TYR A 32 -3.84 0.86 -10.63
CA TYR A 32 -2.89 0.22 -11.55
C TYR A 32 -3.59 -0.37 -12.78
N LYS A 33 -4.78 -0.93 -12.61
CA LYS A 33 -5.57 -1.45 -13.73
C LYS A 33 -6.03 -0.34 -14.66
N ILE A 34 -6.44 0.81 -14.12
CA ILE A 34 -6.75 2.01 -14.93
C ILE A 34 -5.50 2.45 -15.70
N ALA A 35 -4.34 2.56 -15.03
CA ALA A 35 -3.07 2.92 -15.66
C ALA A 35 -2.67 1.95 -16.80
N GLU A 36 -2.85 0.64 -16.59
CA GLU A 36 -2.65 -0.39 -17.61
C GLU A 36 -3.54 -0.18 -18.84
N LYS A 37 -4.85 0.07 -18.63
CA LYS A 37 -5.81 0.32 -19.74
C LYS A 37 -5.48 1.58 -20.53
N ILE A 38 -4.90 2.58 -19.88
CA ILE A 38 -4.42 3.82 -20.54
C ILE A 38 -3.08 3.58 -21.26
N GLY A 39 -2.30 2.59 -20.83
CA GLY A 39 -0.96 2.30 -21.35
C GLY A 39 0.13 3.15 -20.70
N LEU A 40 -0.04 3.54 -19.45
CA LEU A 40 0.96 4.33 -18.73
C LEU A 40 2.17 3.50 -18.34
N LYS A 41 3.34 4.15 -18.33
CA LYS A 41 4.64 3.66 -17.88
C LYS A 41 5.14 4.46 -16.66
N ASN A 42 6.22 3.97 -16.06
CA ASN A 42 6.89 4.66 -14.93
C ASN A 42 5.93 5.03 -13.79
N LEU A 43 5.06 4.07 -13.44
CA LEU A 43 4.00 4.29 -12.46
C LEU A 43 4.55 4.58 -11.07
N LYS A 44 3.97 5.59 -10.41
CA LYS A 44 4.23 5.94 -9.02
C LYS A 44 2.90 6.19 -8.32
N VAL A 45 2.82 5.82 -7.05
CA VAL A 45 1.68 6.19 -6.20
C VAL A 45 1.65 7.72 -6.08
N LEU A 46 0.48 8.32 -6.27
CA LEU A 46 0.30 9.77 -6.26
C LEU A 46 0.35 10.32 -4.83
N GLU A 47 -0.29 9.64 -3.89
CA GLU A 47 -0.25 9.95 -2.46
C GLU A 47 0.04 8.67 -1.67
N PRO A 48 1.30 8.45 -1.23
CA PRO A 48 1.67 7.31 -0.39
C PRO A 48 0.86 7.29 0.91
N LYS A 49 0.51 6.09 1.37
CA LYS A 49 -0.22 5.93 2.62
C LYS A 49 0.70 6.18 3.81
N GLU A 50 0.39 7.21 4.59
CA GLU A 50 1.12 7.55 5.81
C GLU A 50 1.07 6.42 6.85
N ASN A 51 2.08 6.40 7.75
CA ASN A 51 2.18 5.47 8.88
C ASN A 51 2.06 3.99 8.47
N SER A 52 2.46 3.66 7.25
CA SER A 52 2.38 2.32 6.68
C SER A 52 3.59 1.44 6.96
N LEU A 53 4.68 2.04 7.42
CA LEU A 53 5.90 1.34 7.79
C LEU A 53 6.17 1.44 9.28
N ILE A 54 6.65 0.34 9.85
CA ILE A 54 7.10 0.26 11.24
C ILE A 54 8.45 -0.44 11.28
N LYS A 55 9.24 -0.13 12.30
CA LYS A 55 10.47 -0.82 12.64
C LYS A 55 10.22 -1.75 13.82
N LEU A 56 10.63 -3.00 13.71
CA LEU A 56 10.73 -3.93 14.83
C LEU A 56 12.19 -3.98 15.27
N VAL A 57 12.38 -3.92 16.59
CA VAL A 57 13.66 -4.13 17.25
C VAL A 57 13.48 -5.25 18.26
N THR A 58 14.41 -6.20 18.31
CA THR A 58 14.42 -7.28 19.31
C THR A 58 15.85 -7.62 19.71
N PHE A 59 16.01 -8.26 20.84
CA PHE A 59 17.30 -8.59 21.45
C PHE A 59 17.37 -10.11 21.62
N VAL A 60 18.32 -10.75 20.98
CA VAL A 60 18.36 -12.21 20.83
C VAL A 60 19.74 -12.73 21.22
N PRO A 61 19.86 -13.78 22.05
CA PRO A 61 21.15 -14.43 22.30
C PRO A 61 21.89 -14.74 21.01
N ASN A 62 23.18 -14.47 20.95
CA ASN A 62 24.01 -14.61 19.75
C ASN A 62 23.81 -15.95 19.03
N THR A 63 23.65 -17.03 19.79
CA THR A 63 23.47 -18.39 19.24
C THR A 63 22.12 -18.63 18.55
N LYS A 64 21.15 -17.74 18.71
CA LYS A 64 19.77 -17.83 18.16
C LYS A 64 19.42 -16.73 17.17
N ALA A 65 20.31 -15.76 17.00
CA ALA A 65 20.04 -14.57 16.17
C ALA A 65 19.65 -14.90 14.71
N ASP A 66 20.34 -15.89 14.09
CA ASP A 66 20.07 -16.26 12.71
C ASP A 66 18.66 -16.86 12.55
N ALA A 67 18.27 -17.79 13.43
CA ALA A 67 16.96 -18.42 13.37
C ALA A 67 15.81 -17.42 13.57
N VAL A 68 15.97 -16.46 14.50
CA VAL A 68 14.99 -15.40 14.73
C VAL A 68 14.91 -14.49 13.52
N ARG A 69 16.03 -14.11 12.95
CA ARG A 69 16.10 -13.23 11.76
C ARG A 69 15.41 -13.86 10.55
N GLU A 70 15.68 -15.14 10.29
CA GLU A 70 15.03 -15.90 9.20
C GLU A 70 13.51 -15.96 9.39
N ALA A 71 13.03 -16.21 10.60
CA ALA A 71 11.60 -16.23 10.89
C ALA A 71 10.94 -14.87 10.69
N LEU A 72 11.60 -13.77 11.06
CA LEU A 72 11.13 -12.42 10.81
C LEU A 72 11.04 -12.11 9.30
N PHE A 73 12.04 -12.51 8.51
CA PHE A 73 12.03 -12.33 7.06
C PHE A 73 10.93 -13.15 6.40
N ALA A 74 10.77 -14.42 6.79
CA ALA A 74 9.68 -15.28 6.31
C ALA A 74 8.29 -14.72 6.63
N ALA A 75 8.14 -14.01 7.77
CA ALA A 75 6.91 -13.33 8.14
C ALA A 75 6.69 -12.01 7.37
N GLY A 76 7.68 -11.54 6.63
CA GLY A 76 7.59 -10.40 5.71
C GLY A 76 8.27 -9.13 6.20
N CYS A 77 9.25 -9.23 7.09
CA CYS A 77 10.17 -8.14 7.41
C CYS A 77 11.26 -7.96 6.34
N GLY A 78 11.94 -6.82 6.38
CA GLY A 78 13.20 -6.60 5.68
C GLY A 78 13.08 -6.32 4.17
N ASN A 79 11.92 -5.88 3.67
CA ASN A 79 11.78 -5.48 2.26
C ASN A 79 11.97 -3.97 2.11
N ILE A 80 12.99 -3.55 1.36
CA ILE A 80 13.31 -2.15 1.06
C ILE A 80 13.57 -2.01 -0.45
N GLY A 81 12.62 -1.45 -1.19
CA GLY A 81 12.71 -1.35 -2.65
C GLY A 81 12.87 -2.73 -3.29
N ASN A 82 13.95 -2.93 -4.01
CA ASN A 82 14.29 -4.20 -4.68
C ASN A 82 15.19 -5.13 -3.84
N TYR A 83 15.36 -4.83 -2.55
CA TYR A 83 16.14 -5.66 -1.62
C TYR A 83 15.21 -6.33 -0.62
N ASP A 84 15.47 -7.57 -0.33
CA ASP A 84 14.85 -8.34 0.74
C ASP A 84 15.86 -8.64 1.86
N SER A 85 15.39 -9.27 2.93
CA SER A 85 16.22 -9.72 4.06
C SER A 85 17.07 -8.60 4.69
N CYS A 86 16.58 -7.37 4.63
CA CYS A 86 17.28 -6.21 5.20
C CYS A 86 17.10 -6.16 6.72
N SER A 87 18.20 -6.20 7.43
CA SER A 87 18.25 -5.93 8.87
C SER A 87 19.54 -5.19 9.23
N TYR A 88 19.51 -4.50 10.35
CA TYR A 88 20.72 -3.96 10.97
C TYR A 88 20.93 -4.68 12.28
N ASN A 89 22.15 -5.15 12.54
CA ASN A 89 22.47 -5.99 13.67
C ASN A 89 23.62 -5.35 14.46
N LEU A 90 23.44 -5.29 15.78
CA LEU A 90 24.42 -4.78 16.73
C LEU A 90 24.65 -5.82 17.83
N GLU A 91 25.88 -6.21 18.06
CA GLU A 91 26.26 -7.01 19.21
C GLU A 91 26.29 -6.14 20.46
N GLY A 92 25.79 -6.69 21.55
CA GLY A 92 25.72 -6.01 22.83
C GLY A 92 25.53 -6.97 23.99
N GLU A 93 25.29 -6.42 25.17
CA GLU A 93 25.02 -7.17 26.37
C GLU A 93 23.64 -6.81 26.92
N GLY A 94 22.74 -7.79 27.03
CA GLY A 94 21.49 -7.67 27.75
C GLY A 94 21.63 -8.03 29.23
N THR A 95 20.80 -7.44 30.08
CA THR A 95 20.75 -7.79 31.49
C THR A 95 19.33 -8.04 31.97
N PHE A 96 19.12 -9.10 32.73
CA PHE A 96 17.84 -9.39 33.35
C PHE A 96 18.00 -10.14 34.67
N ARG A 97 16.94 -10.19 35.46
CA ARG A 97 16.84 -11.01 36.65
C ARG A 97 15.55 -11.81 36.61
N ALA A 98 15.68 -13.13 36.52
CA ALA A 98 14.56 -14.05 36.57
C ALA A 98 13.93 -14.05 37.97
N LYS A 99 12.60 -14.01 38.03
CA LYS A 99 11.83 -14.06 39.29
C LYS A 99 11.30 -15.47 39.54
N GLU A 100 10.81 -15.74 40.76
CA GLU A 100 10.14 -17.00 41.07
C GLU A 100 8.96 -17.24 40.12
N GLY A 101 8.81 -18.49 39.66
CA GLY A 101 7.75 -18.89 38.72
C GLY A 101 8.11 -18.76 37.25
N THR A 102 9.32 -18.27 36.91
CA THR A 102 9.81 -18.21 35.53
C THR A 102 10.69 -19.40 35.17
N HIS A 103 10.84 -19.67 33.87
CA HIS A 103 11.72 -20.71 33.33
C HIS A 103 12.72 -20.06 32.35
N PRO A 104 13.77 -19.37 32.87
CA PRO A 104 14.68 -18.61 32.03
C PRO A 104 15.50 -19.55 31.13
N PHE A 105 15.68 -19.14 29.86
CA PHE A 105 16.53 -19.84 28.89
C PHE A 105 18.00 -19.89 29.35
N CYS A 106 18.48 -18.85 30.01
CA CYS A 106 19.82 -18.74 30.63
C CYS A 106 19.75 -17.98 31.94
N GLY A 107 20.79 -18.06 32.75
CA GLY A 107 20.85 -17.46 34.06
C GLY A 107 20.11 -18.24 35.15
N ALA A 108 20.14 -17.75 36.40
CA ALA A 108 19.50 -18.35 37.58
C ALA A 108 18.44 -17.41 38.18
N ILE A 109 17.41 -18.00 38.82
CA ILE A 109 16.35 -17.24 39.50
C ILE A 109 16.95 -16.41 40.62
N GLY A 110 16.59 -15.13 40.69
CA GLY A 110 17.03 -14.19 41.75
C GLY A 110 18.39 -13.53 41.49
N GLU A 111 19.17 -13.99 40.50
CA GLU A 111 20.47 -13.45 40.17
C GLU A 111 20.41 -12.50 38.98
N LEU A 112 21.24 -11.44 38.96
CA LEU A 112 21.39 -10.58 37.79
C LEU A 112 22.25 -11.30 36.76
N HIS A 113 21.63 -11.70 35.66
CA HIS A 113 22.29 -12.31 34.53
C HIS A 113 22.73 -11.28 33.50
N ARG A 114 23.84 -11.54 32.82
CA ARG A 114 24.35 -10.79 31.65
C ARG A 114 24.52 -11.74 30.49
N GLU A 115 23.86 -11.43 29.37
CA GLU A 115 23.89 -12.27 28.19
C GLU A 115 24.40 -11.49 26.97
N GLY A 116 25.27 -12.14 26.17
CA GLY A 116 25.67 -11.61 24.89
C GLY A 116 24.53 -11.71 23.87
N GLU A 117 24.05 -10.58 23.42
CA GLU A 117 22.89 -10.51 22.53
C GLU A 117 23.17 -9.73 21.25
N VAL A 118 22.44 -10.10 20.19
CA VAL A 118 22.34 -9.29 18.98
C VAL A 118 21.04 -8.48 19.05
N ARG A 119 21.16 -7.17 18.96
CA ARG A 119 20.03 -6.28 18.66
C ARG A 119 19.75 -6.36 17.18
N ILE A 120 18.58 -6.88 16.80
CA ILE A 120 18.11 -6.99 15.40
C ILE A 120 17.11 -5.88 15.15
N GLU A 121 17.37 -5.02 14.16
CA GLU A 121 16.44 -4.02 13.69
C GLU A 121 16.01 -4.35 12.27
N THR A 122 14.71 -4.37 12.01
CA THR A 122 14.17 -4.60 10.67
C THR A 122 12.89 -3.80 10.44
N ILE A 123 12.57 -3.54 9.17
CA ILE A 123 11.39 -2.79 8.75
C ILE A 123 10.30 -3.74 8.24
N LEU A 124 9.05 -3.37 8.47
CA LEU A 124 7.90 -4.13 7.94
C LEU A 124 6.70 -3.22 7.68
N PRO A 125 5.80 -3.62 6.75
CA PRO A 125 4.51 -2.95 6.61
C PRO A 125 3.65 -3.12 7.88
N ALA A 126 3.03 -2.05 8.34
CA ALA A 126 2.26 -2.02 9.58
C ALA A 126 1.15 -3.09 9.65
N PHE A 127 0.53 -3.44 8.52
CA PHE A 127 -0.51 -4.48 8.46
C PHE A 127 0.01 -5.88 8.75
N LYS A 128 1.33 -6.14 8.61
CA LYS A 128 1.98 -7.42 8.95
C LYS A 128 2.37 -7.54 10.42
N LYS A 129 2.22 -6.48 11.23
CA LYS A 129 2.64 -6.44 12.65
C LYS A 129 2.26 -7.70 13.41
N SER A 130 0.98 -8.08 13.39
CA SER A 130 0.49 -9.23 14.18
C SER A 130 1.09 -10.57 13.73
N ALA A 131 1.31 -10.76 12.43
CA ALA A 131 1.93 -11.96 11.89
C ALA A 131 3.42 -12.04 12.28
N VAL A 132 4.13 -10.93 12.16
CA VAL A 132 5.56 -10.83 12.50
C VAL A 132 5.79 -11.03 14.00
N VAL A 133 4.97 -10.41 14.86
CA VAL A 133 5.09 -10.60 16.33
C VAL A 133 4.82 -12.06 16.70
N ARG A 134 3.82 -12.72 16.10
CA ARG A 134 3.60 -14.16 16.36
C ARG A 134 4.81 -15.00 15.92
N ALA A 135 5.41 -14.69 14.77
CA ALA A 135 6.60 -15.40 14.29
C ALA A 135 7.79 -15.19 15.23
N LEU A 136 8.00 -13.96 15.71
CA LEU A 136 9.03 -13.66 16.71
C LEU A 136 8.83 -14.50 17.98
N LEU A 137 7.64 -14.45 18.57
CA LEU A 137 7.33 -15.15 19.83
C LEU A 137 7.42 -16.68 19.69
N ALA A 138 7.18 -17.23 18.50
CA ALA A 138 7.26 -18.67 18.25
C ALA A 138 8.70 -19.22 18.22
N VAL A 139 9.69 -18.39 17.85
CA VAL A 139 11.08 -18.84 17.64
C VAL A 139 12.07 -18.24 18.64
N HIS A 140 11.68 -17.20 19.36
CA HIS A 140 12.54 -16.56 20.32
C HIS A 140 12.81 -17.51 21.50
N PRO A 141 14.07 -17.66 21.95
CA PRO A 141 14.39 -18.61 23.02
C PRO A 141 13.91 -18.16 24.40
N TYR A 142 13.67 -16.86 24.60
CA TYR A 142 13.18 -16.33 25.87
C TYR A 142 11.68 -16.54 26.01
N GLU A 143 11.24 -16.85 27.19
CA GLU A 143 9.83 -16.97 27.58
C GLU A 143 9.06 -15.64 27.36
N GLU A 144 9.70 -14.53 27.72
CA GLU A 144 9.20 -13.17 27.54
C GLU A 144 10.25 -12.32 26.79
N PRO A 145 10.30 -12.38 25.45
CA PRO A 145 11.29 -11.62 24.70
C PRO A 145 10.99 -10.12 24.71
N ALA A 146 12.04 -9.32 24.87
CA ALA A 146 11.96 -7.89 24.69
C ALA A 146 11.91 -7.53 23.21
N PHE A 147 10.93 -6.73 22.80
CA PHE A 147 10.88 -6.14 21.47
C PHE A 147 10.16 -4.81 21.49
N ASP A 148 10.56 -3.94 20.59
CA ASP A 148 9.97 -2.61 20.41
C ASP A 148 9.44 -2.46 19.00
N ILE A 149 8.36 -1.67 18.84
CA ILE A 149 7.79 -1.32 17.54
C ILE A 149 7.70 0.19 17.43
N TYR A 150 8.45 0.75 16.48
CA TYR A 150 8.47 2.18 16.20
C TYR A 150 7.75 2.50 14.91
N PRO A 151 6.78 3.43 14.88
CA PRO A 151 6.24 3.97 13.64
C PRO A 151 7.33 4.73 12.89
N LEU A 152 7.38 4.57 11.57
CA LEU A 152 8.30 5.27 10.70
C LEU A 152 7.56 6.33 9.90
N GLN A 153 8.21 7.48 9.69
CA GLN A 153 7.72 8.56 8.83
C GLN A 153 8.10 8.37 7.36
N ASN A 154 8.77 7.27 7.04
CA ASN A 154 9.16 6.95 5.67
C ASN A 154 7.90 6.65 4.82
N ASP A 155 7.87 7.19 3.61
CA ASP A 155 6.84 6.87 2.63
C ASP A 155 6.94 5.41 2.20
N TRP A 156 5.82 4.72 2.24
CA TRP A 156 5.71 3.40 1.66
C TRP A 156 5.09 3.48 0.28
N THR A 157 5.95 3.53 -0.74
CA THR A 157 5.57 3.78 -2.13
C THR A 157 4.79 2.62 -2.81
N GLN A 158 4.55 1.52 -2.11
CA GLN A 158 3.81 0.36 -2.65
C GLN A 158 2.32 0.39 -2.35
N ALA A 159 1.86 1.31 -1.48
CA ALA A 159 0.45 1.50 -1.19
C ALA A 159 0.11 2.98 -1.02
N GLY A 160 -1.03 3.39 -1.53
CA GLY A 160 -1.53 4.75 -1.43
C GLY A 160 -2.57 5.05 -2.49
N SER A 161 -3.05 6.29 -2.47
CA SER A 161 -4.16 6.72 -3.29
C SER A 161 -3.70 7.29 -4.62
N GLY A 162 -4.35 6.87 -5.70
CA GLY A 162 -4.06 7.33 -7.05
C GLY A 162 -2.69 6.90 -7.60
N ILE A 163 -2.53 7.06 -8.89
CA ILE A 163 -1.29 6.76 -9.63
C ILE A 163 -0.95 7.95 -10.52
N VAL A 164 0.34 8.20 -10.68
CA VAL A 164 0.89 9.06 -11.73
C VAL A 164 1.83 8.24 -12.62
N GLY A 165 1.74 8.45 -13.93
CA GLY A 165 2.58 7.78 -14.91
C GLY A 165 2.73 8.59 -16.19
N GLU A 166 3.41 8.03 -17.17
CA GLU A 166 3.71 8.71 -18.42
C GLU A 166 3.22 7.90 -19.62
N LEU A 167 2.75 8.58 -20.66
CA LEU A 167 2.51 8.02 -21.97
C LEU A 167 3.84 7.82 -22.71
N ASP A 168 3.94 6.79 -23.55
CA ASP A 168 5.11 6.59 -24.41
C ASP A 168 5.32 7.77 -25.38
N LYS A 169 4.21 8.35 -25.85
CA LYS A 169 4.20 9.53 -26.73
C LYS A 169 3.15 10.52 -26.26
N SER A 170 3.43 11.82 -26.43
CA SER A 170 2.45 12.87 -26.17
C SER A 170 1.29 12.78 -27.14
N GLU A 171 0.12 13.16 -26.67
CA GLU A 171 -1.12 13.27 -27.45
C GLU A 171 -1.72 14.66 -27.25
N THR A 172 -2.48 15.17 -28.22
CA THR A 172 -3.30 16.35 -27.98
C THR A 172 -4.39 16.05 -26.97
N GLU A 173 -4.85 17.05 -26.20
CA GLU A 173 -5.92 16.87 -25.22
C GLU A 173 -7.17 16.21 -25.81
N LEU A 174 -7.58 16.62 -27.02
CA LEU A 174 -8.77 16.06 -27.66
C LEU A 174 -8.60 14.61 -28.10
N GLU A 175 -7.43 14.22 -28.59
CA GLU A 175 -7.12 12.83 -28.93
C GLU A 175 -7.12 11.98 -27.68
N PHE A 176 -6.47 12.44 -26.61
CA PHE A 176 -6.45 11.78 -25.32
C PHE A 176 -7.87 11.58 -24.78
N LEU A 177 -8.69 12.64 -24.68
CA LEU A 177 -10.06 12.55 -24.18
C LEU A 177 -10.93 11.56 -25.01
N LYS A 178 -10.81 11.56 -26.34
CA LYS A 178 -11.50 10.60 -27.20
C LYS A 178 -11.05 9.18 -26.95
N ARG A 179 -9.76 8.96 -26.75
CA ARG A 179 -9.19 7.65 -26.44
C ARG A 179 -9.67 7.15 -25.08
N ILE A 180 -9.63 7.99 -24.04
CA ILE A 180 -10.15 7.65 -22.70
C ILE A 180 -11.64 7.32 -22.76
N LYS A 181 -12.44 8.14 -23.43
CA LYS A 181 -13.87 7.88 -23.63
C LYS A 181 -14.13 6.51 -24.24
N LYS A 182 -13.35 6.13 -25.25
CA LYS A 182 -13.46 4.82 -25.91
C LYS A 182 -12.97 3.68 -25.02
N THR A 183 -11.82 3.84 -24.37
CA THR A 183 -11.17 2.79 -23.54
C THR A 183 -12.06 2.39 -22.36
N PHE A 184 -12.72 3.35 -21.73
CA PHE A 184 -13.57 3.14 -20.57
C PHE A 184 -15.07 3.08 -20.91
N GLU A 185 -15.43 3.07 -22.18
CA GLU A 185 -16.82 3.00 -22.68
C GLU A 185 -17.71 4.09 -22.07
N VAL A 186 -17.15 5.29 -21.88
CA VAL A 186 -17.81 6.40 -21.18
C VAL A 186 -18.92 7.00 -22.03
N GLY A 187 -20.15 6.98 -21.52
CA GLY A 187 -21.29 7.60 -22.20
C GLY A 187 -21.17 9.13 -22.27
N CYS A 188 -20.83 9.77 -21.16
CA CYS A 188 -20.61 11.22 -21.07
C CYS A 188 -19.32 11.48 -20.29
N LEU A 189 -18.29 12.01 -20.96
CA LEU A 189 -17.05 12.46 -20.35
C LEU A 189 -17.16 13.96 -20.09
N ARG A 190 -16.87 14.40 -18.88
CA ARG A 190 -16.82 15.82 -18.49
C ARG A 190 -15.39 16.28 -18.28
N HIS A 191 -15.08 17.52 -18.61
CA HIS A 191 -13.76 18.11 -18.38
C HIS A 191 -13.87 19.63 -18.17
N ASN A 192 -12.84 20.22 -17.55
CA ASN A 192 -12.71 21.68 -17.48
C ASN A 192 -12.26 22.25 -18.84
N LYS A 193 -11.98 23.56 -18.88
CA LYS A 193 -11.44 24.21 -20.07
C LYS A 193 -10.11 23.57 -20.48
N LEU A 194 -9.96 23.28 -21.76
CA LEU A 194 -8.70 22.77 -22.34
C LEU A 194 -7.56 23.74 -22.05
N THR A 195 -6.38 23.20 -21.72
CA THR A 195 -5.19 24.00 -21.42
C THR A 195 -4.40 24.39 -22.67
N GLY A 196 -4.64 23.71 -23.78
CA GLY A 196 -3.90 23.87 -25.04
C GLY A 196 -2.53 23.21 -25.04
N ARG A 197 -2.26 22.35 -24.09
CA ARG A 197 -0.99 21.60 -23.98
C ARG A 197 -1.13 20.17 -24.47
N GLU A 198 -0.01 19.52 -24.77
CA GLU A 198 0.01 18.09 -25.01
C GLU A 198 -0.03 17.32 -23.68
N ILE A 199 -0.65 16.14 -23.70
CA ILE A 199 -0.73 15.23 -22.58
C ILE A 199 0.41 14.20 -22.70
N ARG A 200 1.28 14.16 -21.71
CA ARG A 200 2.30 13.14 -21.54
C ARG A 200 2.26 12.51 -20.14
N LYS A 201 2.12 13.34 -19.12
CA LYS A 201 2.08 12.89 -17.72
C LYS A 201 0.65 12.87 -17.23
N VAL A 202 0.19 11.71 -16.79
CA VAL A 202 -1.19 11.45 -16.40
C VAL A 202 -1.24 11.07 -14.92
N ALA A 203 -2.02 11.81 -14.15
CA ALA A 203 -2.43 11.41 -12.80
C ALA A 203 -3.85 10.84 -12.85
N LEU A 204 -4.15 9.85 -12.03
CA LEU A 204 -5.47 9.22 -12.00
C LEU A 204 -5.83 8.68 -10.60
N CYS A 205 -7.14 8.61 -10.36
CA CYS A 205 -7.71 7.90 -9.23
C CYS A 205 -9.11 7.41 -9.60
N GLY A 206 -9.36 6.10 -9.52
CA GLY A 206 -10.69 5.52 -9.69
C GLY A 206 -11.67 6.02 -8.64
N GLY A 207 -12.99 5.92 -8.94
CA GLY A 207 -14.05 6.33 -8.04
C GLY A 207 -14.04 7.83 -7.71
N ALA A 208 -14.28 8.19 -6.47
CA ALA A 208 -14.36 9.59 -6.00
C ALA A 208 -12.98 10.13 -5.62
N GLY A 209 -12.07 10.27 -6.57
CA GLY A 209 -10.67 10.67 -6.36
C GLY A 209 -10.36 12.15 -6.39
N ALA A 210 -11.34 13.06 -6.52
CA ALA A 210 -11.12 14.50 -6.69
C ALA A 210 -10.27 15.16 -5.57
N PHE A 211 -10.22 14.57 -4.37
CA PHE A 211 -9.39 15.03 -3.26
C PHE A 211 -7.88 14.98 -3.56
N LEU A 212 -7.45 14.21 -4.56
CA LEU A 212 -6.06 14.10 -5.01
C LEU A 212 -5.65 15.16 -6.05
N LEU A 213 -6.54 16.07 -6.42
CA LEU A 213 -6.21 17.12 -7.39
C LEU A 213 -4.99 17.95 -6.99
N PRO A 214 -4.81 18.38 -5.73
CA PRO A 214 -3.60 19.09 -5.30
C PRO A 214 -2.32 18.24 -5.50
N GLN A 215 -2.38 16.94 -5.27
CA GLN A 215 -1.27 16.01 -5.48
C GLN A 215 -0.96 15.84 -6.97
N ALA A 216 -2.00 15.73 -7.81
CA ALA A 216 -1.86 15.66 -9.25
C ALA A 216 -1.15 16.92 -9.81
N ILE A 217 -1.56 18.10 -9.38
CA ILE A 217 -0.92 19.38 -9.75
C ILE A 217 0.54 19.40 -9.29
N ARG A 218 0.81 19.08 -8.01
CA ARG A 218 2.19 19.03 -7.47
C ARG A 218 3.08 18.03 -8.18
N SER A 219 2.51 16.94 -8.68
CA SER A 219 3.27 15.95 -9.46
C SER A 219 3.68 16.46 -10.83
N GLY A 220 3.13 17.60 -11.29
CA GLY A 220 3.32 18.14 -12.64
C GLY A 220 2.61 17.32 -13.71
N ALA A 221 1.46 16.71 -13.39
CA ALA A 221 0.63 16.02 -14.37
C ALA A 221 -0.05 17.01 -15.33
N ASP A 222 -0.17 16.61 -16.59
CA ASP A 222 -0.88 17.41 -17.61
C ASP A 222 -2.39 17.22 -17.51
N VAL A 223 -2.82 16.03 -17.05
CA VAL A 223 -4.21 15.65 -16.87
C VAL A 223 -4.41 14.88 -15.58
N PHE A 224 -5.55 15.10 -14.92
CA PHE A 224 -6.04 14.30 -13.81
C PHE A 224 -7.36 13.63 -14.20
N ILE A 225 -7.40 12.29 -14.08
CA ILE A 225 -8.58 11.46 -14.41
C ILE A 225 -9.15 10.91 -13.10
N THR A 226 -10.46 11.06 -12.90
CA THR A 226 -11.17 10.42 -11.79
C THR A 226 -12.60 10.06 -12.16
N GLY A 227 -13.25 9.25 -11.33
CA GLY A 227 -14.65 8.85 -11.55
C GLY A 227 -15.63 9.98 -11.25
N GLU A 228 -15.37 10.79 -10.23
CA GLU A 228 -16.30 11.85 -9.79
C GLU A 228 -15.57 13.16 -9.48
N ILE A 229 -16.12 14.26 -10.01
CA ILE A 229 -15.67 15.62 -9.69
C ILE A 229 -16.92 16.47 -9.34
N LYS A 230 -16.95 17.04 -8.15
CA LYS A 230 -18.05 17.94 -7.75
C LYS A 230 -17.98 19.23 -8.53
N TYR A 231 -19.13 19.88 -8.71
CA TYR A 231 -19.25 21.13 -9.46
C TYR A 231 -18.22 22.19 -9.03
N HIS A 232 -18.04 22.38 -7.74
CA HIS A 232 -17.12 23.40 -7.21
C HIS A 232 -15.63 23.06 -7.40
N ASP A 233 -15.29 21.78 -7.56
CA ASP A 233 -13.90 21.34 -7.71
C ASP A 233 -13.34 21.67 -9.11
N TYR A 234 -14.20 22.06 -10.06
CA TYR A 234 -13.78 22.49 -11.40
C TYR A 234 -13.19 23.90 -11.45
N PHE A 235 -13.44 24.72 -10.42
CA PHE A 235 -13.03 26.13 -10.41
C PHE A 235 -11.65 26.33 -9.79
N GLY A 236 -10.97 27.39 -10.26
CA GLY A 236 -9.70 27.83 -9.69
C GLY A 236 -8.47 27.11 -10.21
N HIS A 237 -8.64 26.19 -11.17
CA HIS A 237 -7.56 25.39 -11.76
C HIS A 237 -7.47 25.53 -13.30
N GLU A 238 -8.02 26.63 -13.81
CA GLU A 238 -8.03 26.92 -15.24
C GLU A 238 -6.59 27.13 -15.77
N GLY A 239 -6.19 26.27 -16.71
CA GLY A 239 -4.83 26.33 -17.29
C GLY A 239 -3.75 25.65 -16.46
N GLU A 240 -4.02 25.18 -15.25
CA GLU A 240 -3.05 24.43 -14.45
C GLU A 240 -2.98 22.97 -14.88
N ILE A 241 -4.13 22.31 -14.97
CA ILE A 241 -4.26 20.88 -15.31
C ILE A 241 -5.57 20.63 -16.03
N LEU A 242 -5.56 19.69 -16.97
CA LEU A 242 -6.81 19.18 -17.56
C LEU A 242 -7.47 18.21 -16.56
N MET A 243 -8.66 18.55 -16.08
CA MET A 243 -9.45 17.68 -15.19
C MET A 243 -10.45 16.89 -16.02
N THR A 244 -10.51 15.58 -15.81
CA THR A 244 -11.36 14.69 -16.62
C THR A 244 -12.15 13.75 -15.70
N GLU A 245 -13.47 13.81 -15.79
CA GLU A 245 -14.40 12.93 -15.09
C GLU A 245 -14.97 11.89 -16.04
N ILE A 246 -14.81 10.62 -15.71
CA ILE A 246 -15.18 9.50 -16.58
C ILE A 246 -16.33 8.63 -16.05
N GLY A 247 -16.83 8.92 -14.84
CA GLY A 247 -17.84 8.15 -14.14
C GLY A 247 -17.24 7.13 -13.15
N HIS A 248 -17.93 6.95 -12.04
CA HIS A 248 -17.48 6.06 -10.95
C HIS A 248 -17.39 4.61 -11.45
N TYR A 249 -18.50 4.10 -11.99
CA TYR A 249 -18.56 2.74 -12.51
C TYR A 249 -17.54 2.52 -13.64
N GLU A 250 -17.47 3.44 -14.59
CA GLU A 250 -16.59 3.35 -15.75
C GLU A 250 -15.12 3.31 -15.36
N SER A 251 -14.73 4.04 -14.30
CA SER A 251 -13.36 4.02 -13.79
C SER A 251 -13.01 2.69 -13.12
N GLU A 252 -13.97 1.99 -12.51
CA GLU A 252 -13.75 0.80 -11.70
C GLU A 252 -14.23 -0.51 -12.35
N GLN A 253 -14.88 -0.48 -13.50
CA GLN A 253 -15.49 -1.65 -14.15
C GLN A 253 -14.51 -2.81 -14.42
N TYR A 254 -13.22 -2.52 -14.54
CA TYR A 254 -12.18 -3.52 -14.77
C TYR A 254 -11.66 -4.19 -13.49
N THR A 255 -12.18 -3.84 -12.32
CA THR A 255 -11.86 -4.51 -11.04
C THR A 255 -12.14 -6.00 -11.09
N LYS A 256 -13.15 -6.43 -11.85
CA LYS A 256 -13.46 -7.85 -12.10
C LYS A 256 -12.28 -8.63 -12.71
N GLU A 257 -11.45 -8.00 -13.54
CA GLU A 257 -10.26 -8.63 -14.12
C GLU A 257 -9.19 -8.89 -13.06
N ILE A 258 -9.08 -7.99 -12.07
CA ILE A 258 -8.16 -8.17 -10.94
C ILE A 258 -8.56 -9.41 -10.14
N PHE A 259 -9.84 -9.53 -9.77
CA PHE A 259 -10.34 -10.71 -9.05
C PHE A 259 -10.18 -11.99 -9.85
N TYR A 260 -10.49 -11.96 -11.14
CA TYR A 260 -10.32 -13.13 -12.01
C TYR A 260 -8.87 -13.63 -12.06
N SER A 261 -7.89 -12.74 -11.93
CA SER A 261 -6.48 -13.11 -11.92
C SER A 261 -5.99 -13.64 -10.56
N ILE A 262 -6.72 -13.37 -9.47
CA ILE A 262 -6.36 -13.79 -8.10
C ILE A 262 -6.99 -15.15 -7.75
N ILE A 263 -8.21 -15.42 -8.25
CA ILE A 263 -8.97 -16.64 -7.99
C ILE A 263 -8.60 -17.72 -9.02
#